data_959521de63e85861a421912ed849d4c1
#
_entry.id   959521de63e85861a421912ed849d4c1
#
_cell.length_a   1.000
_cell.length_b   1.000
_cell.length_c   1.000
_cell.angle_alpha   90.00
_cell.angle_beta   90.00
_cell.angle_gamma   90.00
#
_symmetry.space_group_name_H-M   'P 1'
#
loop_
_entity.id
_entity.type
_entity.pdbx_description
1 polymer ?
#
loop_
_entity_poly.entity_id
_entity_poly.type
_entity_poly.pdbx_seq_one_letter_code
_entity_poly.pdbx_strand_id
1 'polypeptide(L)'
;MKQSFSGKAASFNGAAETYDKMRPGYVPALYQEIFTYLPLSAESRVLEVGTGTGQATRPILETGCTLIAVEPGDKLAQTAGEKFRAYPNFSVENTTFEALSLPEGSFDLIFAATSFHWIPPEVGYPKVLRLLKPGGAFARFANRPRL
;
A
#
# COMPACT_ATOMS: atom_id res chain seq x y z
N MET A 1 -1.53 -16.31 7.52
CA MET A 1 -0.16 -16.70 7.62
C MET A 1 0.78 -15.58 7.20
N LYS A 2 1.81 -15.42 7.95
CA LYS A 2 2.76 -14.39 7.65
C LYS A 2 3.76 -14.85 6.61
N GLN A 3 4.01 -14.01 5.65
CA GLN A 3 4.96 -14.28 4.58
C GLN A 3 6.23 -13.50 4.81
N SER A 4 7.33 -14.14 4.56
CA SER A 4 8.62 -13.50 4.64
C SER A 4 9.31 -13.63 3.30
N PHE A 5 9.79 -12.53 2.75
CA PHE A 5 10.40 -12.52 1.43
C PHE A 5 11.90 -12.47 1.60
N SER A 6 12.53 -13.65 1.64
CA SER A 6 14.00 -13.72 1.70
C SER A 6 14.58 -12.96 2.88
N GLY A 7 13.85 -12.85 3.96
CA GLY A 7 14.31 -12.11 5.11
C GLY A 7 14.42 -10.62 4.93
N LYS A 8 13.89 -10.10 3.83
CA LYS A 8 14.03 -8.68 3.52
C LYS A 8 12.74 -7.91 3.63
N ALA A 9 11.62 -8.59 3.64
CA ALA A 9 10.33 -7.95 3.74
C ALA A 9 9.40 -8.83 4.54
N ALA A 10 8.43 -8.23 5.17
CA ALA A 10 7.41 -8.95 5.88
C ALA A 10 6.05 -8.56 5.34
N SER A 11 5.12 -9.49 5.41
CA SER A 11 3.76 -9.28 4.97
C SER A 11 2.87 -9.16 6.20
N PHE A 12 2.08 -8.11 6.25
CA PHE A 12 1.10 -7.90 7.30
C PHE A 12 -0.26 -8.20 6.74
N ASN A 13 -1.03 -8.93 7.50
CA ASN A 13 -2.27 -9.44 6.97
C ASN A 13 -3.31 -9.49 8.07
N GLY A 14 -4.48 -9.03 7.76
CA GLY A 14 -5.63 -9.45 8.47
C GLY A 14 -6.12 -8.65 9.65
N ALA A 15 -5.35 -7.74 10.20
CA ALA A 15 -5.88 -6.96 11.30
C ALA A 15 -7.18 -6.25 10.92
N ALA A 16 -7.33 -5.95 9.64
CA ALA A 16 -8.54 -5.28 9.15
C ALA A 16 -9.78 -6.15 9.25
N GLU A 17 -9.64 -7.43 9.53
CA GLU A 17 -10.82 -8.28 9.69
C GLU A 17 -11.69 -7.85 10.85
N THR A 18 -11.13 -7.16 11.82
CA THR A 18 -11.92 -6.68 12.93
C THR A 18 -12.51 -5.30 12.65
N TYR A 19 -12.28 -4.78 11.48
CA TYR A 19 -12.75 -3.46 11.12
C TYR A 19 -14.27 -3.38 11.17
N ASP A 20 -14.74 -2.29 11.73
CA ASP A 20 -16.16 -2.00 11.76
C ASP A 20 -16.58 -1.53 10.38
N LYS A 21 -17.37 -2.33 9.69
CA LYS A 21 -17.77 -2.01 8.33
C LYS A 21 -18.67 -0.78 8.22
N MET A 22 -19.13 -0.26 9.33
CA MET A 22 -19.86 0.99 9.32
C MET A 22 -18.97 2.19 9.11
N ARG A 23 -17.68 2.00 9.14
CA ARG A 23 -16.71 3.08 8.98
C ARG A 23 -15.90 2.91 7.73
N PRO A 24 -15.72 3.96 6.94
CA PRO A 24 -14.79 3.90 5.82
C PRO A 24 -13.36 3.86 6.32
N GLY A 25 -12.49 3.16 5.58
CA GLY A 25 -11.09 3.08 5.94
C GLY A 25 -10.79 1.88 6.81
N TYR A 26 -9.63 1.88 7.44
CA TYR A 26 -9.13 0.75 8.20
C TYR A 26 -8.84 1.16 9.63
N VAL A 27 -8.83 0.17 10.55
CA VAL A 27 -8.69 0.48 11.97
C VAL A 27 -7.30 1.03 12.28
N PRO A 28 -7.22 1.98 13.22
CA PRO A 28 -5.93 2.58 13.57
C PRO A 28 -4.88 1.57 14.05
N ALA A 29 -5.30 0.51 14.70
CA ALA A 29 -4.34 -0.48 15.20
C ALA A 29 -3.51 -1.10 14.08
N LEU A 30 -4.09 -1.22 12.86
CA LEU A 30 -3.36 -1.76 11.73
C LEU A 30 -2.17 -0.87 11.39
N TYR A 31 -2.40 0.43 11.36
CA TYR A 31 -1.33 1.38 11.03
C TYR A 31 -0.28 1.43 12.13
N GLN A 32 -0.71 1.35 13.38
CA GLN A 32 0.25 1.30 14.48
C GLN A 32 1.19 0.12 14.36
N GLU A 33 0.65 -1.02 13.97
CA GLU A 33 1.45 -2.21 13.78
C GLU A 33 2.47 -2.01 12.66
N ILE A 34 2.03 -1.43 11.54
CA ILE A 34 2.92 -1.17 10.42
C ILE A 34 4.02 -0.22 10.83
N PHE A 35 3.68 0.87 11.51
CA PHE A 35 4.66 1.89 11.88
C PHE A 35 5.64 1.39 12.93
N THR A 36 5.20 0.48 13.79
CA THR A 36 6.09 -0.14 14.77
C THR A 36 7.13 -1.00 14.07
N TYR A 37 6.68 -1.75 13.07
CA TYR A 37 7.59 -2.61 12.32
C TYR A 37 8.53 -1.78 11.43
N LEU A 38 7.98 -0.75 10.80
CA LEU A 38 8.73 0.06 9.84
C LEU A 38 8.35 1.52 10.02
N PRO A 39 9.09 2.26 10.84
CA PRO A 39 8.80 3.69 11.00
C PRO A 39 8.99 4.43 9.70
N LEU A 40 8.05 5.30 9.39
CA LEU A 40 8.08 6.09 8.17
C LEU A 40 8.35 7.56 8.50
N SER A 41 9.03 8.24 7.59
CA SER A 41 9.37 9.64 7.75
C SER A 41 9.29 10.33 6.40
N ALA A 42 9.66 11.60 6.37
CA ALA A 42 9.66 12.37 5.12
C ALA A 42 10.63 11.79 4.09
N GLU A 43 11.59 10.99 4.53
CA GLU A 43 12.57 10.39 3.62
C GLU A 43 12.14 9.03 3.12
N SER A 44 11.06 8.50 3.62
CA SER A 44 10.57 7.19 3.21
C SER A 44 9.86 7.28 1.87
N ARG A 45 9.98 6.23 1.08
CA ARG A 45 9.26 6.12 -0.18
C ARG A 45 8.30 4.94 -0.10
N VAL A 46 7.05 5.18 -0.45
CA VAL A 46 5.99 4.21 -0.27
C VAL A 46 5.23 4.06 -1.58
N LEU A 47 4.88 2.82 -1.91
CA LEU A 47 4.06 2.51 -3.07
C LEU A 47 2.77 1.87 -2.59
N GLU A 48 1.66 2.41 -3.02
CA GLU A 48 0.35 1.82 -2.75
C GLU A 48 -0.19 1.17 -4.02
N VAL A 49 -0.50 -0.12 -3.95
CA VAL A 49 -1.01 -0.87 -5.09
C VAL A 49 -2.53 -0.90 -5.02
N GLY A 50 -3.17 -0.27 -6.01
CA GLY A 50 -4.62 -0.25 -6.08
C GLY A 50 -5.24 0.67 -5.04
N THR A 51 -5.00 1.97 -5.18
CA THR A 51 -5.44 2.92 -4.18
C THR A 51 -6.97 3.06 -4.10
N GLY A 52 -7.69 2.70 -5.17
CA GLY A 52 -9.12 2.91 -5.21
C GLY A 52 -9.45 4.38 -5.00
N THR A 53 -10.34 4.64 -4.05
CA THR A 53 -10.69 6.02 -3.70
C THR A 53 -9.84 6.55 -2.56
N GLY A 54 -8.76 5.87 -2.20
CA GLY A 54 -7.83 6.37 -1.21
C GLY A 54 -8.22 6.07 0.23
N GLN A 55 -8.92 4.98 0.45
CA GLN A 55 -9.40 4.67 1.80
C GLN A 55 -8.29 4.33 2.77
N ALA A 56 -7.21 3.72 2.28
CA ALA A 56 -6.11 3.31 3.14
C ALA A 56 -4.96 4.31 3.16
N THR A 57 -5.04 5.36 2.38
CA THR A 57 -3.89 6.20 2.03
C THR A 57 -3.51 7.22 3.08
N ARG A 58 -4.51 7.90 3.67
CA ARG A 58 -4.25 9.08 4.46
C ARG A 58 -3.31 8.86 5.65
N PRO A 59 -3.49 7.82 6.47
CA PRO A 59 -2.59 7.67 7.62
C PRO A 59 -1.14 7.46 7.21
N ILE A 60 -0.91 6.78 6.08
CA ILE A 60 0.44 6.59 5.58
C ILE A 60 0.99 7.93 5.08
N LEU A 61 0.18 8.66 4.33
CA LEU A 61 0.58 9.92 3.74
C LEU A 61 0.91 10.96 4.79
N GLU A 62 0.22 10.92 5.92
CA GLU A 62 0.44 11.89 6.98
C GLU A 62 1.75 11.71 7.73
N THR A 63 2.47 10.62 7.47
CA THR A 63 3.83 10.48 7.98
C THR A 63 4.80 11.44 7.28
N GLY A 64 4.37 12.05 6.18
CA GLY A 64 5.23 12.92 5.40
C GLY A 64 6.00 12.21 4.30
N CYS A 65 5.84 10.90 4.18
CA CYS A 65 6.56 10.12 3.19
C CYS A 65 6.15 10.51 1.77
N THR A 66 7.00 10.16 0.80
CA THR A 66 6.62 10.25 -0.60
C THR A 66 5.81 9.00 -0.94
N LEU A 67 4.58 9.19 -1.38
CA LEU A 67 3.69 8.08 -1.68
C LEU A 67 3.26 8.13 -3.13
N ILE A 68 3.55 7.05 -3.84
CA ILE A 68 3.10 6.85 -5.20
C ILE A 68 2.03 5.78 -5.16
N ALA A 69 0.85 6.11 -5.69
CA ALA A 69 -0.24 5.15 -5.77
C ALA A 69 -0.39 4.70 -7.21
N VAL A 70 -0.61 3.41 -7.42
CA VAL A 70 -0.90 2.89 -8.75
C VAL A 70 -2.35 2.41 -8.77
N GLU A 71 -3.10 2.90 -9.77
CA GLU A 71 -4.52 2.60 -9.86
C GLU A 71 -4.93 2.49 -11.31
N PRO A 72 -5.37 1.31 -11.77
CA PRO A 72 -5.74 1.14 -13.18
C PRO A 72 -7.09 1.77 -13.55
N GLY A 73 -7.99 1.99 -12.59
CA GLY A 73 -9.28 2.59 -12.87
C GLY A 73 -9.18 4.08 -13.09
N ASP A 74 -9.57 4.56 -14.27
CA ASP A 74 -9.41 5.97 -14.61
C ASP A 74 -10.10 6.88 -13.62
N LYS A 75 -11.35 6.59 -13.30
CA LYS A 75 -12.11 7.44 -12.40
C LYS A 75 -11.64 7.34 -10.97
N LEU A 76 -11.23 6.15 -10.57
CA LEU A 76 -10.70 5.96 -9.23
C LEU A 76 -9.37 6.70 -9.06
N ALA A 77 -8.51 6.64 -10.08
CA ALA A 77 -7.25 7.35 -10.03
C ALA A 77 -7.48 8.86 -9.95
N GLN A 78 -8.44 9.36 -10.72
CA GLN A 78 -8.76 10.77 -10.69
C GLN A 78 -9.30 11.19 -9.33
N THR A 79 -10.18 10.39 -8.76
CA THR A 79 -10.76 10.67 -7.44
C THR A 79 -9.68 10.73 -6.38
N ALA A 80 -8.76 9.77 -6.39
CA ALA A 80 -7.68 9.76 -5.41
C ALA A 80 -6.78 10.98 -5.58
N GLY A 81 -6.46 11.34 -6.82
CA GLY A 81 -5.63 12.51 -7.09
C GLY A 81 -6.26 13.79 -6.58
N GLU A 82 -7.57 13.92 -6.74
CA GLU A 82 -8.27 15.10 -6.26
C GLU A 82 -8.37 15.11 -4.75
N LYS A 83 -8.61 13.95 -4.17
CA LYS A 83 -8.78 13.82 -2.73
C LYS A 83 -7.53 14.25 -1.97
N PHE A 84 -6.36 13.92 -2.52
CA PHE A 84 -5.09 14.21 -1.84
C PHE A 84 -4.31 15.32 -2.53
N ARG A 85 -5.01 16.16 -3.27
CA ARG A 85 -4.39 17.23 -4.04
C ARG A 85 -3.55 18.18 -3.20
N ALA A 86 -3.91 18.36 -1.93
CA ALA A 86 -3.20 19.26 -1.05
C ALA A 86 -1.86 18.68 -0.56
N TYR A 87 -1.60 17.41 -0.82
CA TYR A 87 -0.36 16.76 -0.39
C TYR A 87 0.64 16.76 -1.55
N PRO A 88 1.69 17.59 -1.48
CA PRO A 88 2.67 17.62 -2.59
C PRO A 88 3.48 16.33 -2.70
N ASN A 89 3.47 15.52 -1.64
CA ASN A 89 4.21 14.25 -1.60
C ASN A 89 3.40 13.06 -2.10
N PHE A 90 2.22 13.28 -2.67
CA PHE A 90 1.35 12.22 -3.20
C PHE A 90 1.26 12.32 -4.71
N SER A 91 1.31 11.17 -5.38
CA SER A 91 1.05 11.12 -6.83
C SER A 91 0.38 9.81 -7.17
N VAL A 92 -0.35 9.80 -8.30
CA VAL A 92 -1.05 8.61 -8.79
C VAL A 92 -0.53 8.27 -10.17
N GLU A 93 -0.23 6.98 -10.36
CA GLU A 93 0.06 6.42 -11.67
C GLU A 93 -1.17 5.65 -12.13
N ASN A 94 -1.78 6.09 -13.22
CA ASN A 94 -3.00 5.47 -13.72
C ASN A 94 -2.62 4.34 -14.66
N THR A 95 -2.22 3.22 -14.07
CA THR A 95 -1.79 2.05 -14.81
C THR A 95 -1.97 0.83 -13.93
N THR A 96 -1.75 -0.35 -14.49
CA THR A 96 -1.75 -1.57 -13.67
C THR A 96 -0.41 -1.73 -12.98
N PHE A 97 -0.41 -2.52 -11.90
CA PHE A 97 0.85 -2.82 -11.23
C PHE A 97 1.80 -3.56 -12.16
N GLU A 98 1.24 -4.44 -12.99
CA GLU A 98 2.06 -5.21 -13.93
C GLU A 98 2.76 -4.32 -14.95
N ALA A 99 2.11 -3.23 -15.37
CA ALA A 99 2.67 -2.32 -16.36
C ALA A 99 3.51 -1.21 -15.75
N LEU A 100 3.43 -1.05 -14.44
CA LEU A 100 4.17 0.02 -13.76
C LEU A 100 5.67 -0.18 -13.93
N SER A 101 6.35 0.91 -14.23
CA SER A 101 7.81 0.87 -14.43
C SER A 101 8.46 1.89 -13.50
N LEU A 102 9.06 1.41 -12.43
CA LEU A 102 9.76 2.23 -11.46
C LEU A 102 11.07 1.55 -11.11
N PRO A 103 12.05 2.33 -10.62
CA PRO A 103 13.36 1.76 -10.33
C PRO A 103 13.30 0.68 -9.25
N GLU A 104 14.11 -0.36 -9.43
CA GLU A 104 14.23 -1.41 -8.44
C GLU A 104 14.84 -0.87 -7.16
N GLY A 105 14.47 -1.48 -6.03
CA GLY A 105 15.03 -1.10 -4.75
C GLY A 105 14.72 0.31 -4.33
N SER A 106 13.55 0.84 -4.73
CA SER A 106 13.21 2.24 -4.46
C SER A 106 12.34 2.45 -3.24
N PHE A 107 11.67 1.41 -2.75
CA PHE A 107 10.61 1.62 -1.79
C PHE A 107 10.92 1.01 -0.44
N ASP A 108 10.61 1.77 0.61
CA ASP A 108 10.71 1.30 1.99
C ASP A 108 9.50 0.45 2.34
N LEU A 109 8.34 0.84 1.84
CA LEU A 109 7.09 0.13 2.11
C LEU A 109 6.30 0.03 0.82
N ILE A 110 5.76 -1.14 0.55
CA ILE A 110 4.74 -1.33 -0.48
C ILE A 110 3.53 -1.88 0.24
N PHE A 111 2.37 -1.28 0.01
CA PHE A 111 1.18 -1.81 0.65
C PHE A 111 0.04 -1.90 -0.34
N ALA A 112 -0.87 -2.83 -0.07
CA ALA A 112 -2.03 -3.07 -0.89
C ALA A 112 -3.19 -3.42 0.02
N ALA A 113 -4.25 -2.63 -0.09
CA ALA A 113 -5.45 -2.85 0.71
C ALA A 113 -6.53 -3.37 -0.23
N THR A 114 -6.91 -4.61 -0.05
CA THR A 114 -8.01 -5.31 -0.74
C THR A 114 -7.80 -5.60 -2.21
N SER A 115 -6.81 -5.02 -2.87
CA SER A 115 -6.72 -5.12 -4.32
C SER A 115 -5.69 -6.10 -4.84
N PHE A 116 -4.75 -6.52 -3.99
CA PHE A 116 -3.62 -7.31 -4.48
C PHE A 116 -4.01 -8.70 -4.97
N HIS A 117 -5.15 -9.21 -4.52
CA HIS A 117 -5.59 -10.53 -4.96
C HIS A 117 -5.95 -10.59 -6.44
N TRP A 118 -6.13 -9.44 -7.08
CA TRP A 118 -6.39 -9.39 -8.52
C TRP A 118 -5.14 -9.62 -9.35
N ILE A 119 -3.97 -9.57 -8.74
CA ILE A 119 -2.70 -9.71 -9.44
C ILE A 119 -2.23 -11.14 -9.27
N PRO A 120 -1.87 -11.83 -10.37
CA PRO A 120 -1.37 -13.20 -10.24
C PRO A 120 -0.15 -13.24 -9.31
N PRO A 121 -0.12 -14.16 -8.34
CA PRO A 121 0.99 -14.16 -7.37
C PRO A 121 2.36 -14.32 -8.02
N GLU A 122 2.44 -15.06 -9.11
CA GLU A 122 3.71 -15.28 -9.79
C GLU A 122 4.24 -14.02 -10.46
N VAL A 123 3.38 -13.00 -10.63
CA VAL A 123 3.78 -11.70 -11.16
C VAL A 123 3.94 -10.69 -10.03
N GLY A 124 2.99 -10.67 -9.11
CA GLY A 124 2.93 -9.63 -8.09
C GLY A 124 4.03 -9.72 -7.06
N TYR A 125 4.24 -10.91 -6.48
CA TYR A 125 5.22 -11.03 -5.41
C TYR A 125 6.66 -10.81 -5.88
N PRO A 126 7.08 -11.37 -7.03
CA PRO A 126 8.43 -11.06 -7.49
C PRO A 126 8.64 -9.57 -7.77
N LYS A 127 7.61 -8.90 -8.28
CA LYS A 127 7.73 -7.48 -8.57
C LYS A 127 7.84 -6.66 -7.28
N VAL A 128 7.07 -7.02 -6.26
CA VAL A 128 7.18 -6.37 -4.94
C VAL A 128 8.61 -6.50 -4.43
N LEU A 129 9.17 -7.70 -4.49
CA LEU A 129 10.53 -7.92 -4.02
C LEU A 129 11.55 -7.07 -4.78
N ARG A 130 11.37 -6.94 -6.09
CA ARG A 130 12.30 -6.15 -6.88
C ARG A 130 12.23 -4.67 -6.54
N LEU A 131 11.04 -4.18 -6.25
CA LEU A 131 10.84 -2.75 -5.98
C LEU A 131 11.22 -2.36 -4.58
N LEU A 132 11.24 -3.30 -3.64
CA LEU A 132 11.57 -3.00 -2.25
C LEU A 132 13.05 -2.84 -2.04
N LYS A 133 13.41 -1.87 -1.19
CA LYS A 133 14.78 -1.79 -0.67
C LYS A 133 15.05 -3.00 0.22
N PRO A 134 16.33 -3.38 0.39
CA PRO A 134 16.66 -4.34 1.45
C PRO A 134 16.16 -3.81 2.78
N GLY A 135 15.49 -4.67 3.54
CA GLY A 135 14.88 -4.25 4.80
C GLY A 135 13.53 -3.61 4.67
N GLY A 136 13.04 -3.42 3.45
CA GLY A 136 11.70 -2.90 3.25
C GLY A 136 10.62 -3.91 3.60
N ALA A 137 9.39 -3.45 3.60
CA ALA A 137 8.26 -4.30 4.01
C ALA A 137 7.13 -4.22 3.01
N PHE A 138 6.40 -5.32 2.89
CA PHE A 138 5.17 -5.39 2.12
C PHE A 138 4.02 -5.63 3.08
N ALA A 139 3.08 -4.70 3.12
CA ALA A 139 1.90 -4.81 3.97
C ALA A 139 0.70 -5.06 3.08
N ARG A 140 0.00 -6.12 3.36
CA ARG A 140 -1.18 -6.51 2.59
C ARG A 140 -2.32 -6.74 3.55
N PHE A 141 -3.41 -6.03 3.35
CA PHE A 141 -4.56 -6.17 4.22
C PHE A 141 -5.84 -6.05 3.43
N ALA A 142 -6.88 -6.68 3.94
CA ALA A 142 -8.16 -6.70 3.30
C ALA A 142 -9.23 -6.50 4.34
N ASN A 143 -10.26 -5.77 3.94
CA ASN A 143 -11.42 -5.57 4.77
C ASN A 143 -12.44 -6.64 4.42
N ARG A 144 -12.60 -7.62 5.29
CA ARG A 144 -13.51 -8.73 5.05
C ARG A 144 -14.75 -8.62 5.91
N PRO A 145 -15.91 -8.89 5.33
CA PRO A 145 -17.11 -8.95 6.16
C PRO A 145 -16.98 -10.07 7.19
N ARG A 146 -17.52 -9.84 8.36
CA ARG A 146 -17.60 -10.90 9.35
C ARG A 146 -18.81 -11.75 9.05
N LEU A 147 -18.67 -13.02 9.23
CA LEU A 147 -19.76 -13.95 9.00
C LEU A 147 -20.56 -14.19 10.26
#